data_e0c3f0d370543be53fd6b5bc50a8915e
#
_entry.id   e0c3f0d370543be53fd6b5bc50a8915e
#
_cell.length_a   1.000
_cell.length_b   1.000
_cell.length_c   1.000
_cell.angle_alpha   90.00
_cell.angle_beta   90.00
_cell.angle_gamma   90.00
#
_symmetry.space_group_name_H-M   'P 1'
#
loop_
_entity.id
_entity.type
_entity.pdbx_description
1 polymer ?
#
loop_
_entity_poly.entity_id
_entity_poly.type
_entity_poly.pdbx_seq_one_letter_code
_entity_poly.pdbx_strand_id
1 'polypeptide(L)'
;MERRYEVRLEQMLAQAEVSPELIEGLLTRLETFTEPFAESLAGPQQRRHVVEYMTGLLSKLERKTGEAIAYLHDQQRQGLQTFLGEVPWDPKPLLATLARQVGADFGEADAVIVFDP
;
A
#
# COMPACT_ATOMS: atom_id res chain seq x y z
N MET A 1 28.35 23.69 7.56
CA MET A 1 27.82 22.35 7.29
C MET A 1 26.30 22.29 7.39
N GLU A 2 25.74 22.80 8.44
CA GLU A 2 24.30 22.90 8.66
C GLU A 2 23.59 23.70 7.56
N ARG A 3 24.17 24.82 7.13
CA ARG A 3 23.58 25.68 6.10
C ARG A 3 23.47 24.98 4.74
N ARG A 4 24.42 24.13 4.37
CA ARG A 4 24.36 23.35 3.13
C ARG A 4 23.26 22.30 3.20
N TYR A 5 23.09 21.70 4.36
CA TYR A 5 22.04 20.73 4.59
C TYR A 5 20.65 21.37 4.49
N GLU A 6 20.46 22.51 5.13
CA GLU A 6 19.22 23.26 5.10
C GLU A 6 18.85 23.71 3.68
N VAL A 7 19.81 24.28 2.94
CA VAL A 7 19.58 24.70 1.54
C VAL A 7 19.19 23.50 0.66
N ARG A 8 19.89 22.38 0.83
CA ARG A 8 19.58 21.17 0.08
C ARG A 8 18.19 20.61 0.44
N LEU A 9 17.86 20.62 1.71
CA LEU A 9 16.55 20.20 2.20
C LEU A 9 15.44 21.08 1.60
N GLU A 10 15.62 22.40 1.62
CA GLU A 10 14.67 23.34 1.00
C GLU A 10 14.51 23.08 -0.49
N GLN A 11 15.61 22.84 -1.21
CA GLN A 11 15.57 22.52 -2.63
C GLN A 11 14.84 21.21 -2.89
N MET A 12 15.09 20.18 -2.08
CA MET A 12 14.40 18.90 -2.19
C MET A 12 12.91 19.03 -1.91
N LEU A 13 12.54 19.80 -0.89
CA LEU A 13 11.14 20.06 -0.56
C LEU A 13 10.43 20.84 -1.67
N ALA A 14 11.11 21.82 -2.26
CA ALA A 14 10.55 22.59 -3.38
C ALA A 14 10.35 21.71 -4.62
N GLN A 15 11.28 20.80 -4.90
CA GLN A 15 11.16 19.85 -6.01
C GLN A 15 10.11 18.78 -5.75
N ALA A 16 9.91 18.42 -4.48
CA ALA A 16 8.91 17.46 -4.05
C ALA A 16 7.55 18.10 -3.73
N GLU A 17 7.39 19.38 -4.02
CA GLU A 17 6.13 20.10 -3.75
C GLU A 17 4.99 19.42 -4.49
N VAL A 18 4.04 18.94 -3.68
CA VAL A 18 2.83 18.30 -4.18
C VAL A 18 1.69 19.28 -3.96
N SER A 19 0.91 19.53 -5.01
CA SER A 19 -0.24 20.45 -4.87
C SER A 19 -1.23 19.89 -3.84
N PRO A 20 -1.89 20.76 -3.05
CA PRO A 20 -2.91 20.30 -2.08
C PRO A 20 -4.00 19.44 -2.72
N GLU A 21 -4.32 19.67 -3.98
CA GLU A 21 -5.31 18.90 -4.74
C GLU A 21 -4.91 17.43 -4.91
N LEU A 22 -3.62 17.15 -5.00
CA LEU A 22 -3.13 15.77 -5.09
C LEU A 22 -3.24 15.02 -3.76
N ILE A 23 -3.19 15.74 -2.63
CA ILE A 23 -3.35 15.17 -1.30
C ILE A 23 -4.83 15.00 -0.99
N GLU A 24 -5.66 15.95 -1.44
CA GLU A 24 -7.11 15.88 -1.32
C GLU A 24 -7.62 14.65 -2.08
N GLY A 25 -8.47 13.88 -1.43
CA GLY A 25 -9.00 12.65 -2.00
C GLY A 25 -8.02 11.47 -2.01
N LEU A 26 -6.86 11.59 -1.35
CA LEU A 26 -5.86 10.52 -1.29
C LEU A 26 -6.45 9.22 -0.73
N LEU A 27 -7.22 9.29 0.34
CA LEU A 27 -7.87 8.12 0.94
C LEU A 27 -8.87 7.48 -0.01
N THR A 28 -9.65 8.29 -0.72
CA THR A 28 -10.61 7.78 -1.71
C THR A 28 -9.89 7.08 -2.86
N ARG A 29 -8.78 7.64 -3.34
CA ARG A 29 -7.97 7.00 -4.38
C ARG A 29 -7.33 5.70 -3.89
N LEU A 30 -6.88 5.68 -2.63
CA LEU A 30 -6.33 4.45 -2.03
C LEU A 30 -7.40 3.37 -1.93
N GLU A 31 -8.60 3.72 -1.49
CA GLU A 31 -9.72 2.79 -1.43
C GLU A 31 -10.06 2.24 -2.81
N THR A 32 -10.17 3.12 -3.81
CA THR A 32 -10.44 2.72 -5.20
C THR A 32 -9.33 1.82 -5.75
N PHE A 33 -8.08 2.14 -5.48
CA PHE A 33 -6.94 1.31 -5.90
C PHE A 33 -6.97 -0.07 -5.23
N THR A 34 -7.31 -0.11 -3.94
CA THR A 34 -7.30 -1.35 -3.14
C THR A 34 -8.49 -2.24 -3.45
N GLU A 35 -9.60 -1.69 -3.93
CA GLU A 35 -10.86 -2.41 -4.15
C GLU A 35 -10.70 -3.70 -4.97
N PRO A 36 -10.05 -3.72 -6.14
CA PRO A 36 -9.89 -4.97 -6.91
C PRO A 36 -9.11 -6.04 -6.15
N PHE A 37 -8.14 -5.62 -5.35
CA PHE A 37 -7.36 -6.55 -4.52
C PHE A 37 -8.22 -7.11 -3.37
N ALA A 38 -8.98 -6.26 -2.70
CA ALA A 38 -9.88 -6.68 -1.63
C ALA A 38 -10.96 -7.63 -2.14
N GLU A 39 -11.54 -7.33 -3.30
CA GLU A 39 -12.56 -8.17 -3.93
C GLU A 39 -12.04 -9.55 -4.34
N SER A 40 -10.76 -9.67 -4.62
CA SER A 40 -10.14 -10.95 -4.95
C SER A 40 -10.10 -11.92 -3.77
N LEU A 41 -10.30 -11.44 -2.55
CA LEU A 41 -10.30 -12.26 -1.34
C LEU A 41 -11.71 -12.75 -1.01
N ALA A 42 -11.79 -13.96 -0.45
CA ALA A 42 -13.05 -14.67 -0.30
C ALA A 42 -13.95 -14.13 0.83
N GLY A 43 -13.38 -13.58 1.89
CA GLY A 43 -14.14 -13.23 3.08
C GLY A 43 -14.17 -11.72 3.39
N PRO A 44 -15.26 -11.23 4.01
CA PRO A 44 -15.37 -9.81 4.34
C PRO A 44 -14.32 -9.35 5.37
N GLN A 45 -13.94 -10.22 6.28
CA GLN A 45 -12.87 -9.92 7.25
C GLN A 45 -11.50 -9.80 6.56
N GLN A 46 -11.21 -10.68 5.62
CA GLN A 46 -9.97 -10.62 4.84
C GLN A 46 -9.90 -9.34 4.02
N ARG A 47 -11.00 -8.95 3.40
CA ARG A 47 -11.10 -7.68 2.65
C ARG A 47 -10.83 -6.48 3.53
N ARG A 48 -11.39 -6.46 4.72
CA ARG A 48 -11.15 -5.39 5.70
C ARG A 48 -9.70 -5.34 6.14
N HIS A 49 -9.09 -6.47 6.43
CA HIS A 49 -7.68 -6.54 6.84
C HIS A 49 -6.72 -6.06 5.74
N VAL A 50 -7.02 -6.36 4.49
CA VAL A 50 -6.20 -5.84 3.36
C VAL A 50 -6.24 -4.32 3.33
N VAL A 51 -7.41 -3.72 3.43
CA VAL A 51 -7.55 -2.25 3.43
C VAL A 51 -6.85 -1.64 4.64
N GLU A 52 -7.05 -2.20 5.82
CA GLU A 52 -6.38 -1.75 7.05
C GLU A 52 -4.86 -1.82 6.92
N TYR A 53 -4.36 -2.93 6.41
CA TYR A 53 -2.92 -3.13 6.23
C TYR A 53 -2.32 -2.15 5.21
N MET A 54 -2.96 -1.98 4.06
CA MET A 54 -2.52 -1.03 3.04
C MET A 54 -2.52 0.41 3.57
N THR A 55 -3.57 0.81 4.28
CA THR A 55 -3.65 2.12 4.90
C THR A 55 -2.57 2.30 5.95
N GLY A 56 -2.32 1.26 6.75
CA GLY A 56 -1.26 1.28 7.77
C GLY A 56 0.14 1.42 7.17
N LEU A 57 0.43 0.76 6.06
CA LEU A 57 1.71 0.87 5.36
C LEU A 57 1.98 2.30 4.87
N LEU A 58 0.93 3.03 4.50
CA LEU A 58 1.04 4.41 4.03
C LEU A 58 0.87 5.44 5.15
N SER A 59 0.68 4.99 6.38
CA SER A 59 0.53 5.86 7.54
C SER A 59 1.86 6.42 8.03
N LYS A 60 1.80 7.32 9.02
CA LYS A 60 2.98 7.91 9.66
C LYS A 60 3.61 7.01 10.74
N LEU A 61 3.17 5.78 10.88
CA LEU A 61 3.74 4.87 11.88
C LEU A 61 5.23 4.66 11.60
N GLU A 62 6.05 4.80 12.65
CA GLU A 62 7.49 4.55 12.56
C GLU A 62 7.78 3.06 12.34
N ARG A 63 7.06 2.22 13.07
CA ARG A 63 7.12 0.76 12.94
C ARG A 63 5.83 0.25 12.32
N LYS A 64 5.93 -0.27 11.12
CA LYS A 64 4.77 -0.77 10.37
C LYS A 64 4.64 -2.28 10.55
N THR A 65 4.43 -2.69 11.80
CA THR A 65 4.13 -4.08 12.15
C THR A 65 2.62 -4.32 12.11
N GLY A 66 2.22 -5.57 11.99
CA GLY A 66 0.80 -5.93 12.06
C GLY A 66 0.15 -5.47 13.36
N GLU A 67 0.86 -5.55 14.49
CA GLU A 67 0.38 -5.08 15.78
C GLU A 67 0.15 -3.56 15.79
N ALA A 68 1.13 -2.78 15.34
CA ALA A 68 1.02 -1.33 15.32
C ALA A 68 -0.10 -0.85 14.39
N ILE A 69 -0.25 -1.50 13.23
CA ILE A 69 -1.32 -1.19 12.28
C ILE A 69 -2.69 -1.55 12.87
N ALA A 70 -2.80 -2.68 13.55
CA ALA A 70 -4.05 -3.07 14.20
C ALA A 70 -4.48 -2.02 15.23
N TYR A 71 -3.55 -1.54 16.03
CA TYR A 71 -3.84 -0.50 17.04
C TYR A 71 -4.22 0.84 16.41
N LEU A 72 -3.64 1.18 15.26
CA LEU A 72 -4.02 2.37 14.52
C LEU A 72 -5.51 2.37 14.14
N HIS A 73 -6.06 1.18 13.88
CA HIS A 73 -7.47 0.99 13.50
C HIS A 73 -8.36 0.57 14.67
N ASP A 74 -7.92 0.76 15.92
CA ASP A 74 -8.63 0.33 17.13
C ASP A 74 -9.00 -1.16 17.12
N GLN A 75 -8.19 -1.96 16.46
CA GLN A 75 -8.37 -3.40 16.34
C GLN A 75 -7.46 -4.15 17.32
N GLN A 76 -7.88 -5.32 17.73
CA GLN A 76 -6.99 -6.22 18.44
C GLN A 76 -5.94 -6.78 17.47
N ARG A 77 -4.68 -6.80 17.91
CA ARG A 77 -3.55 -7.28 17.10
C ARG A 77 -3.74 -8.66 16.51
N GLN A 78 -4.47 -9.53 17.22
CA GLN A 78 -4.60 -10.94 16.88
C GLN A 78 -5.26 -11.16 15.51
N GLY A 79 -6.33 -10.40 15.20
CA GLY A 79 -7.05 -10.55 13.94
C GLY A 79 -6.16 -10.26 12.73
N LEU A 80 -5.47 -9.14 12.75
CA LEU A 80 -4.59 -8.75 11.65
C LEU A 80 -3.34 -9.62 11.56
N GLN A 81 -2.72 -9.94 12.69
CA GLN A 81 -1.55 -10.84 12.72
C GLN A 81 -1.90 -12.24 12.24
N THR A 82 -3.04 -12.77 12.63
CA THR A 82 -3.53 -14.07 12.16
C THR A 82 -3.77 -14.05 10.65
N PHE A 83 -4.38 -13.00 10.14
CA PHE A 83 -4.56 -12.83 8.69
C PHE A 83 -3.23 -12.81 7.94
N LEU A 84 -2.23 -12.09 8.45
CA LEU A 84 -0.93 -11.95 7.78
C LEU A 84 -0.08 -13.23 7.82
N GLY A 85 -0.15 -14.00 8.90
CA GLY A 85 0.80 -15.09 9.12
C GLY A 85 0.26 -16.48 9.39
N GLU A 86 -0.99 -16.62 9.82
CA GLU A 86 -1.48 -17.90 10.31
C GLU A 86 -2.65 -18.48 9.49
N VAL A 87 -3.52 -17.63 8.95
CA VAL A 87 -4.68 -18.11 8.18
C VAL A 87 -4.23 -18.52 6.79
N PRO A 88 -4.50 -19.77 6.35
CA PRO A 88 -4.23 -20.16 4.99
C PRO A 88 -5.26 -19.55 4.04
N TRP A 89 -4.96 -18.36 3.55
CA TRP A 89 -5.72 -17.77 2.47
C TRP A 89 -4.98 -17.93 1.14
N ASP A 90 -5.74 -18.02 0.05
CA ASP A 90 -5.15 -18.24 -1.27
C ASP A 90 -4.64 -16.91 -1.86
N PRO A 91 -3.33 -16.73 -2.07
CA PRO A 91 -2.80 -15.52 -2.67
C PRO A 91 -2.95 -15.45 -4.18
N LYS A 92 -3.32 -16.52 -4.85
CA LYS A 92 -3.38 -16.56 -6.32
C LYS A 92 -4.32 -15.54 -6.92
N PRO A 93 -5.56 -15.33 -6.41
CA PRO A 93 -6.43 -14.28 -6.94
C PRO A 93 -5.85 -12.88 -6.78
N LEU A 94 -5.15 -12.63 -5.68
CA LEU A 94 -4.48 -11.35 -5.43
C LEU A 94 -3.36 -11.12 -6.44
N LEU A 95 -2.53 -12.12 -6.68
CA LEU A 95 -1.44 -12.07 -7.66
C LEU A 95 -1.98 -11.90 -9.09
N ALA A 96 -3.08 -12.56 -9.43
CA ALA A 96 -3.73 -12.39 -10.71
C ALA A 96 -4.25 -10.96 -10.92
N THR A 97 -4.83 -10.37 -9.89
CA THR A 97 -5.27 -8.96 -9.92
C THR A 97 -4.09 -8.02 -10.12
N LEU A 98 -2.99 -8.25 -9.39
CA LEU A 98 -1.76 -7.47 -9.54
C LEU A 98 -1.21 -7.57 -10.96
N ALA A 99 -1.14 -8.77 -11.51
CA ALA A 99 -0.64 -8.98 -12.88
C ALA A 99 -1.49 -8.25 -13.92
N ARG A 100 -2.82 -8.29 -13.77
CA ARG A 100 -3.73 -7.56 -14.67
C ARG A 100 -3.53 -6.05 -14.57
N GLN A 101 -3.38 -5.50 -13.37
CA GLN A 101 -3.14 -4.06 -13.19
C GLN A 101 -1.81 -3.62 -13.75
N VAL A 102 -0.74 -4.36 -13.49
CA VAL A 102 0.58 -4.07 -14.04
C VAL A 102 0.55 -4.13 -15.57
N GLY A 103 -0.11 -5.14 -16.13
CA GLY A 103 -0.27 -5.25 -17.57
C GLY A 103 -1.06 -4.10 -18.19
N ALA A 104 -2.13 -3.64 -17.52
CA ALA A 104 -2.94 -2.53 -17.99
C ALA A 104 -2.20 -1.19 -17.92
N ASP A 105 -1.45 -0.96 -16.83
CA ASP A 105 -0.83 0.33 -16.57
C ASP A 105 0.54 0.48 -17.24
N PHE A 106 1.31 -0.60 -17.37
CA PHE A 106 2.69 -0.58 -17.84
C PHE A 106 2.96 -1.48 -19.05
N GLY A 107 1.96 -2.24 -19.50
CA GLY A 107 2.14 -3.17 -20.61
C GLY A 107 2.35 -2.46 -21.95
N GLU A 108 3.37 -2.90 -22.68
CA GLU A 108 3.65 -2.47 -24.03
C GLU A 108 3.90 -3.71 -24.91
N ALA A 109 3.61 -3.61 -26.21
CA ALA A 109 3.69 -4.75 -27.12
C ALA A 109 5.13 -5.31 -27.24
N ASP A 110 6.13 -4.45 -27.07
CA ASP A 110 7.54 -4.78 -27.15
C ASP A 110 8.25 -4.81 -25.80
N ALA A 111 7.47 -4.89 -24.72
CA ALA A 111 8.01 -4.96 -23.36
C ALA A 111 8.82 -6.24 -23.14
N VAL A 112 9.85 -6.12 -22.30
CA VAL A 112 10.72 -7.23 -21.90
C VAL A 112 10.48 -7.54 -20.42
N ILE A 113 10.30 -8.82 -20.11
CA ILE A 113 10.18 -9.28 -18.72
C ILE A 113 11.57 -9.73 -18.26
N VAL A 114 12.02 -9.13 -17.16
CA VAL A 114 13.30 -9.48 -16.55
C VAL A 114 13.02 -10.24 -15.25
N PHE A 115 13.61 -11.42 -15.15
CA PHE A 115 13.56 -12.21 -13.91
C PHE A 115 14.90 -12.08 -13.21
N ASP A 116 14.87 -11.67 -11.95
CA ASP A 116 16.04 -11.64 -11.09
C ASP A 116 15.99 -12.89 -10.21
N PRO A 117 16.96 -13.80 -10.35
CA PRO A 117 16.99 -15.05 -9.58
C PRO A 117 17.29 -14.85 -8.10
#